data_f555ecc1f765ea51408fd493d24d0e52
#
_entry.id   f555ecc1f765ea51408fd493d24d0e52
#
_cell.length_a   1.000
_cell.length_b   1.000
_cell.length_c   1.000
_cell.angle_alpha   90.00
_cell.angle_beta   90.00
_cell.angle_gamma   90.00
#
_symmetry.space_group_name_H-M   'P 1'
#
loop_
_entity.id
_entity.type
_entity.pdbx_description
1 polymer ?
#
loop_
_entity_poly.entity_id
_entity_poly.type
_entity_poly.pdbx_seq_one_letter_code
_entity_poly.pdbx_strand_id
1 'polypeptide(L)'
;MKSFKFLVIALFCVITCCTIDKTDYQVETGSEVPEYYEFKEAVSLSSGNYKISIEALNGTFYKGYNELHLKITNSQTNQDISSSEVTFLPILSSTDGNKTSCPHNYNLQYDAANKYYAGYCVFTSESDVANSWKLYLSFTADSQKYDITKDISVEKQSNKNLNMTTFTAKDDQQYVIALVSPQKPTVSENQLTAGIYKYNKPTAPAGVFPDPSQYSYSEVSGYTLKLDPRMPEPSMGNHSSPNNQDLTQQNDGLYHGVVNYTMTGNWTLNLIMINQNGLILKGTVVPTDFTPGVEGVKSELYIDTLF
;
A
#
# COMPACT_ATOMS: atom_id res chain seq x y z
N MET A 1 18.23 69.29 51.13
CA MET A 1 17.59 67.95 51.07
C MET A 1 17.04 67.75 49.66
N LYS A 2 17.75 66.97 48.87
CA LYS A 2 17.35 66.68 47.49
C LYS A 2 16.83 65.24 47.44
N SER A 3 15.56 65.11 47.08
CA SER A 3 14.90 63.83 46.92
C SER A 3 15.31 63.20 45.57
N PHE A 4 15.90 62.02 45.58
CA PHE A 4 16.26 61.24 44.45
C PHE A 4 15.07 60.36 44.08
N LYS A 5 14.43 60.63 42.96
CA LYS A 5 13.36 59.77 42.42
C LYS A 5 14.01 58.68 41.59
N PHE A 6 13.98 57.42 42.04
CA PHE A 6 14.32 56.26 41.25
C PHE A 6 13.18 55.96 40.28
N LEU A 7 13.46 56.08 38.99
CA LEU A 7 12.58 55.65 37.91
C LEU A 7 12.93 54.16 37.61
N VAL A 8 12.11 53.26 38.09
CA VAL A 8 12.23 51.85 37.74
C VAL A 8 11.53 51.66 36.37
N ILE A 9 12.31 51.53 35.33
CA ILE A 9 11.81 51.12 34.01
C ILE A 9 11.69 49.60 34.06
N ALA A 10 10.46 49.10 34.23
CA ALA A 10 10.15 47.68 34.01
C ALA A 10 10.16 47.37 32.53
N LEU A 11 11.25 46.78 32.07
CA LEU A 11 11.35 46.22 30.72
C LEU A 11 10.47 44.97 30.63
N PHE A 12 9.24 45.12 30.14
CA PHE A 12 8.39 43.98 29.75
C PHE A 12 8.98 43.36 28.49
N CYS A 13 9.80 42.32 28.64
CA CYS A 13 10.08 41.41 27.53
C CYS A 13 8.80 40.65 27.23
N VAL A 14 8.05 41.11 26.23
CA VAL A 14 7.01 40.31 25.62
C VAL A 14 7.72 39.21 24.84
N ILE A 15 7.88 38.05 25.46
CA ILE A 15 8.25 36.82 24.79
C ILE A 15 7.00 36.42 23.99
N THR A 16 6.92 36.88 22.74
CA THR A 16 6.03 36.25 21.76
C THR A 16 6.57 34.86 21.52
N CYS A 17 6.17 33.93 22.36
CA CYS A 17 6.27 32.52 22.05
C CYS A 17 5.38 32.33 20.83
N CYS A 18 5.95 32.27 19.63
CA CYS A 18 5.26 31.68 18.49
C CYS A 18 4.99 30.21 18.87
N THR A 19 3.87 29.95 19.50
CA THR A 19 3.27 28.64 19.45
C THR A 19 2.93 28.42 17.98
N ILE A 20 3.79 27.74 17.27
CA ILE A 20 3.38 27.09 16.02
C ILE A 20 2.24 26.20 16.44
N ASP A 21 1.01 26.56 16.08
CA ASP A 21 -0.12 25.67 16.24
C ASP A 21 0.29 24.34 15.63
N LYS A 22 0.35 23.31 16.47
CA LYS A 22 0.57 21.96 15.97
C LYS A 22 -0.60 21.68 15.04
N THR A 23 -0.34 21.66 13.76
CA THR A 23 -1.33 21.30 12.76
C THR A 23 -1.85 19.92 13.14
N ASP A 24 -3.14 19.83 13.45
CA ASP A 24 -3.77 18.54 13.69
C ASP A 24 -4.00 17.89 12.34
N TYR A 25 -3.09 17.01 11.95
CA TYR A 25 -3.12 16.31 10.67
C TYR A 25 -4.40 15.47 10.49
N GLN A 26 -5.03 15.03 11.56
CA GLN A 26 -6.32 14.35 11.50
C GLN A 26 -7.42 15.30 11.03
N VAL A 27 -7.39 16.56 11.44
CA VAL A 27 -8.32 17.59 10.97
C VAL A 27 -8.02 18.02 9.54
N GLU A 28 -6.74 18.15 9.16
CA GLU A 28 -6.35 18.51 7.78
C GLU A 28 -6.71 17.41 6.77
N THR A 29 -6.63 16.14 7.16
CA THR A 29 -6.93 15.04 6.23
C THR A 29 -8.41 14.68 6.22
N GLY A 30 -9.20 15.12 7.20
CA GLY A 30 -10.64 14.83 7.32
C GLY A 30 -10.93 13.33 7.46
N SER A 31 -9.94 12.52 7.85
CA SER A 31 -10.04 11.06 7.90
C SER A 31 -9.71 10.56 9.30
N GLU A 32 -10.65 9.83 9.89
CA GLU A 32 -10.38 9.05 11.08
C GLU A 32 -9.54 7.83 10.69
N VAL A 33 -8.38 7.65 11.34
CA VAL A 33 -7.59 6.43 11.18
C VAL A 33 -8.34 5.29 11.87
N PRO A 34 -8.64 4.17 11.18
CA PRO A 34 -9.33 3.05 11.80
C PRO A 34 -8.58 2.56 13.04
N GLU A 35 -9.27 2.43 14.17
CA GLU A 35 -8.66 1.95 15.42
C GLU A 35 -8.32 0.46 15.40
N TYR A 36 -9.01 -0.33 14.55
CA TYR A 36 -8.92 -1.78 14.52
C TYR A 36 -8.42 -2.27 13.17
N TYR A 37 -7.46 -3.20 13.22
CA TYR A 37 -6.86 -3.89 12.06
C TYR A 37 -7.22 -5.37 12.16
N GLU A 38 -8.47 -5.71 11.82
CA GLU A 38 -8.99 -7.06 11.88
C GLU A 38 -9.39 -7.54 10.47
N PHE A 39 -9.14 -8.82 10.19
CA PHE A 39 -9.69 -9.45 9.00
C PHE A 39 -11.19 -9.69 9.17
N LYS A 40 -11.98 -9.20 8.24
CA LYS A 40 -13.44 -9.33 8.19
C LYS A 40 -13.88 -9.63 6.77
N GLU A 41 -15.08 -10.19 6.61
CA GLU A 41 -15.68 -10.45 5.30
C GLU A 41 -15.82 -9.14 4.51
N ALA A 42 -15.03 -9.01 3.43
CA ALA A 42 -15.11 -7.91 2.47
C ALA A 42 -16.07 -8.24 1.33
N VAL A 43 -16.13 -9.50 0.93
CA VAL A 43 -17.00 -10.00 -0.13
C VAL A 43 -17.56 -11.37 0.21
N SER A 44 -18.86 -11.55 -0.03
CA SER A 44 -19.54 -12.83 0.03
C SER A 44 -20.18 -13.17 -1.32
N LEU A 45 -20.07 -14.42 -1.73
CA LEU A 45 -20.52 -14.95 -3.01
C LEU A 45 -21.18 -16.30 -2.78
N SER A 46 -22.04 -16.73 -3.70
CA SER A 46 -22.60 -18.09 -3.70
C SER A 46 -22.60 -18.67 -5.11
N SER A 47 -22.28 -19.96 -5.23
CA SER A 47 -22.37 -20.71 -6.47
C SER A 47 -22.78 -22.16 -6.17
N GLY A 48 -23.93 -22.59 -6.68
CA GLY A 48 -24.52 -23.85 -6.31
C GLY A 48 -24.74 -23.94 -4.80
N ASN A 49 -24.20 -25.00 -4.20
CA ASN A 49 -24.27 -25.23 -2.75
C ASN A 49 -23.10 -24.60 -1.97
N TYR A 50 -22.28 -23.78 -2.61
CA TYR A 50 -21.08 -23.23 -1.98
C TYR A 50 -21.23 -21.75 -1.69
N LYS A 51 -20.89 -21.36 -0.46
CA LYS A 51 -20.64 -19.98 -0.06
C LYS A 51 -19.13 -19.74 -0.10
N ILE A 52 -18.75 -18.64 -0.76
CA ILE A 52 -17.37 -18.15 -0.81
C ILE A 52 -17.31 -16.84 -0.03
N SER A 53 -16.44 -16.76 0.97
CA SER A 53 -16.17 -15.56 1.75
C SER A 53 -14.73 -15.14 1.54
N ILE A 54 -14.52 -13.87 1.21
CA ILE A 54 -13.19 -13.27 1.11
C ILE A 54 -13.07 -12.24 2.22
N GLU A 55 -12.13 -12.48 3.13
CA GLU A 55 -11.79 -11.56 4.20
C GLU A 55 -10.59 -10.71 3.78
N ALA A 56 -10.66 -9.43 4.10
CA ALA A 56 -9.58 -8.46 3.97
C ALA A 56 -9.49 -7.62 5.25
N LEU A 57 -8.43 -6.84 5.38
CA LEU A 57 -8.25 -5.97 6.53
C LEU A 57 -9.43 -4.99 6.66
N ASN A 58 -10.04 -4.91 7.84
CA ASN A 58 -11.22 -4.10 8.16
C ASN A 58 -12.48 -4.42 7.33
N GLY A 59 -12.51 -5.54 6.61
CA GLY A 59 -13.63 -5.93 5.75
C GLY A 59 -13.78 -5.09 4.48
N THR A 60 -12.70 -4.47 4.01
CA THR A 60 -12.72 -3.56 2.85
C THR A 60 -11.48 -3.80 1.99
N PHE A 61 -11.64 -3.75 0.67
CA PHE A 61 -10.50 -3.68 -0.23
C PHE A 61 -10.07 -2.23 -0.39
N TYR A 62 -8.78 -1.99 -0.21
CA TYR A 62 -8.18 -0.68 -0.37
C TYR A 62 -7.22 -0.64 -1.56
N LYS A 63 -7.08 0.52 -2.19
CA LYS A 63 -5.96 0.76 -3.09
C LYS A 63 -4.65 0.52 -2.34
N GLY A 64 -3.72 -0.21 -2.96
CA GLY A 64 -2.49 -0.70 -2.34
C GLY A 64 -2.56 -2.18 -2.01
N TYR A 65 -1.74 -2.63 -1.09
CA TYR A 65 -1.60 -4.04 -0.71
C TYR A 65 -2.79 -4.50 0.15
N ASN A 66 -3.36 -5.65 -0.22
CA ASN A 66 -4.40 -6.35 0.53
C ASN A 66 -4.00 -7.82 0.66
N GLU A 67 -3.82 -8.29 1.85
CA GLU A 67 -3.79 -9.72 2.16
C GLU A 67 -5.21 -10.26 2.10
N LEU A 68 -5.37 -11.48 1.57
CA LEU A 68 -6.67 -12.09 1.31
C LEU A 68 -6.77 -13.44 2.00
N HIS A 69 -7.88 -13.67 2.72
CA HIS A 69 -8.25 -14.95 3.29
C HIS A 69 -9.56 -15.41 2.65
N LEU A 70 -9.49 -16.41 1.77
CA LEU A 70 -10.66 -16.93 1.06
C LEU A 70 -11.09 -18.27 1.66
N LYS A 71 -12.36 -18.38 2.04
CA LYS A 71 -13.01 -19.60 2.53
C LYS A 71 -14.09 -20.05 1.57
N ILE A 72 -14.16 -21.35 1.33
CA ILE A 72 -15.24 -21.97 0.56
C ILE A 72 -15.92 -22.99 1.46
N THR A 73 -17.20 -22.78 1.73
CA THR A 73 -17.99 -23.63 2.63
C THR A 73 -19.18 -24.21 1.90
N ASN A 74 -19.39 -25.51 1.99
CA ASN A 74 -20.61 -26.14 1.50
C ASN A 74 -21.78 -25.76 2.44
N SER A 75 -22.78 -25.02 1.94
CA SER A 75 -23.90 -24.49 2.72
C SER A 75 -24.86 -25.57 3.24
N GLN A 76 -24.83 -26.78 2.69
CA GLN A 76 -25.68 -27.88 3.13
C GLN A 76 -25.04 -28.68 4.27
N THR A 77 -23.70 -28.88 4.20
CA THR A 77 -22.98 -29.70 5.18
C THR A 77 -22.19 -28.89 6.19
N ASN A 78 -22.06 -27.56 6.00
CA ASN A 78 -21.19 -26.66 6.75
C ASN A 78 -19.70 -27.09 6.76
N GLN A 79 -19.27 -27.84 5.75
CA GLN A 79 -17.88 -28.28 5.63
C GLN A 79 -17.11 -27.34 4.71
N ASP A 80 -15.89 -26.99 5.14
CA ASP A 80 -14.99 -26.19 4.34
C ASP A 80 -14.29 -27.05 3.27
N ILE A 81 -14.09 -26.48 2.10
CA ILE A 81 -13.32 -27.07 1.00
C ILE A 81 -11.87 -26.66 1.17
N SER A 82 -10.97 -27.64 1.38
CA SER A 82 -9.54 -27.40 1.64
C SER A 82 -8.60 -27.95 0.56
N SER A 83 -9.14 -28.70 -0.39
CA SER A 83 -8.34 -29.43 -1.41
C SER A 83 -8.64 -28.96 -2.85
N SER A 84 -9.26 -27.80 -3.01
CA SER A 84 -9.56 -27.24 -4.31
C SER A 84 -8.37 -26.47 -4.88
N GLU A 85 -8.23 -26.49 -6.21
CA GLU A 85 -7.47 -25.47 -6.91
C GLU A 85 -8.34 -24.21 -7.00
N VAL A 86 -7.89 -23.11 -6.39
CA VAL A 86 -8.63 -21.84 -6.34
C VAL A 86 -7.87 -20.80 -7.14
N THR A 87 -8.50 -20.22 -8.16
CA THR A 87 -7.93 -19.12 -8.92
C THR A 87 -8.61 -17.80 -8.58
N PHE A 88 -7.83 -16.73 -8.58
CA PHE A 88 -8.26 -15.37 -8.26
C PHE A 88 -7.68 -14.39 -9.26
N LEU A 89 -8.54 -13.69 -10.02
CA LEU A 89 -8.12 -12.73 -11.03
C LEU A 89 -8.94 -11.44 -10.91
N PRO A 90 -8.36 -10.36 -10.37
CA PRO A 90 -8.99 -9.04 -10.35
C PRO A 90 -8.76 -8.33 -11.69
N ILE A 91 -9.81 -7.79 -12.28
CA ILE A 91 -9.75 -7.01 -13.52
C ILE A 91 -10.34 -5.62 -13.27
N LEU A 92 -9.56 -4.59 -13.62
CA LEU A 92 -9.99 -3.21 -13.70
C LEU A 92 -10.50 -2.93 -15.11
N SER A 93 -11.70 -2.39 -15.19
CA SER A 93 -12.28 -1.87 -16.43
C SER A 93 -12.45 -0.36 -16.31
N SER A 94 -11.92 0.39 -17.27
CA SER A 94 -12.12 1.83 -17.35
C SER A 94 -13.17 2.19 -18.43
N THR A 95 -13.73 3.39 -18.34
CA THR A 95 -14.80 3.86 -19.23
C THR A 95 -14.40 3.96 -20.70
N ASP A 96 -13.11 4.05 -21.00
CA ASP A 96 -12.56 3.98 -22.37
C ASP A 96 -12.55 2.56 -22.95
N GLY A 97 -13.01 1.56 -22.18
CA GLY A 97 -13.05 0.15 -22.54
C GLY A 97 -11.75 -0.62 -22.29
N ASN A 98 -10.73 0.07 -21.73
CA ASN A 98 -9.46 -0.57 -21.40
C ASN A 98 -9.63 -1.54 -20.22
N LYS A 99 -8.94 -2.69 -20.27
CA LYS A 99 -8.94 -3.69 -19.22
C LYS A 99 -7.52 -3.98 -18.76
N THR A 100 -7.28 -3.84 -17.50
CA THR A 100 -5.99 -4.08 -16.84
C THR A 100 -6.18 -4.94 -15.61
N SER A 101 -5.09 -5.30 -14.96
CA SER A 101 -5.10 -5.96 -13.67
C SER A 101 -4.03 -5.32 -12.75
N CYS A 102 -3.78 -5.95 -11.67
CA CYS A 102 -2.81 -5.53 -10.65
C CYS A 102 -1.99 -6.74 -10.18
N PRO A 103 -0.88 -6.56 -9.47
CA PRO A 103 -0.18 -7.68 -8.84
C PRO A 103 -1.11 -8.48 -7.93
N HIS A 104 -1.15 -9.79 -8.10
CA HIS A 104 -1.99 -10.71 -7.32
C HIS A 104 -1.47 -12.14 -7.37
N ASN A 105 -1.82 -12.94 -6.38
CA ASN A 105 -1.68 -14.40 -6.48
C ASN A 105 -2.83 -14.95 -7.31
N TYR A 106 -2.53 -15.43 -8.52
CA TYR A 106 -3.53 -16.05 -9.37
C TYR A 106 -4.03 -17.39 -8.79
N ASN A 107 -3.11 -18.25 -8.32
CA ASN A 107 -3.43 -19.49 -7.62
C ASN A 107 -3.28 -19.27 -6.12
N LEU A 108 -4.40 -19.30 -5.39
CA LEU A 108 -4.38 -19.17 -3.94
C LEU A 108 -3.94 -20.48 -3.30
N GLN A 109 -3.17 -20.39 -2.22
CA GLN A 109 -2.65 -21.55 -1.50
C GLN A 109 -3.44 -21.79 -0.23
N TYR A 110 -3.83 -23.07 0.02
CA TYR A 110 -4.55 -23.41 1.25
C TYR A 110 -3.60 -23.42 2.45
N ASP A 111 -3.89 -22.58 3.43
CA ASP A 111 -3.26 -22.56 4.73
C ASP A 111 -4.01 -23.51 5.66
N ALA A 112 -3.44 -24.70 5.89
CA ALA A 112 -4.05 -25.72 6.72
C ALA A 112 -4.10 -25.34 8.22
N ALA A 113 -3.20 -24.47 8.69
CA ALA A 113 -3.17 -24.03 10.08
C ALA A 113 -4.33 -23.04 10.36
N ASN A 114 -4.58 -22.13 9.43
CA ASN A 114 -5.58 -21.09 9.57
C ASN A 114 -6.90 -21.40 8.84
N LYS A 115 -6.96 -22.47 8.03
CA LYS A 115 -8.14 -23.02 7.35
C LYS A 115 -8.77 -22.03 6.36
N TYR A 116 -7.95 -21.38 5.55
CA TYR A 116 -8.37 -20.56 4.42
C TYR A 116 -7.38 -20.66 3.26
N TYR A 117 -7.77 -20.21 2.09
CA TYR A 117 -6.85 -19.99 0.96
C TYR A 117 -6.24 -18.60 1.10
N ALA A 118 -4.92 -18.55 1.23
CA ALA A 118 -4.16 -17.32 1.39
C ALA A 118 -3.70 -16.76 0.05
N GLY A 119 -3.65 -15.45 -0.04
CA GLY A 119 -3.10 -14.73 -1.16
C GLY A 119 -3.02 -13.23 -0.92
N TYR A 120 -2.64 -12.49 -1.94
CA TYR A 120 -2.64 -11.03 -1.91
C TYR A 120 -3.13 -10.43 -3.23
N CYS A 121 -3.48 -9.15 -3.16
CA CYS A 121 -3.79 -8.32 -4.30
C CYS A 121 -3.34 -6.88 -4.03
N VAL A 122 -2.72 -6.23 -5.02
CA VAL A 122 -2.28 -4.83 -4.93
C VAL A 122 -3.14 -3.98 -5.86
N PHE A 123 -4.29 -3.52 -5.41
CA PHE A 123 -5.16 -2.70 -6.23
C PHE A 123 -4.50 -1.37 -6.62
N THR A 124 -4.43 -1.09 -7.91
CA THR A 124 -3.69 0.06 -8.45
C THR A 124 -4.51 1.34 -8.53
N SER A 125 -5.82 1.25 -8.40
CA SER A 125 -6.73 2.41 -8.32
C SER A 125 -7.93 2.12 -7.43
N GLU A 126 -8.55 3.19 -6.94
CA GLU A 126 -9.86 3.13 -6.29
C GLU A 126 -10.96 2.86 -7.32
N SER A 127 -12.12 2.37 -6.85
CA SER A 127 -13.35 2.31 -7.64
C SER A 127 -13.98 3.69 -7.69
N ASP A 128 -14.32 4.16 -8.89
CA ASP A 128 -15.02 5.42 -9.14
C ASP A 128 -15.92 5.32 -10.38
N VAL A 129 -16.43 6.44 -10.87
CA VAL A 129 -17.28 6.47 -12.08
C VAL A 129 -16.52 6.09 -13.35
N ALA A 130 -15.20 6.18 -13.36
CA ALA A 130 -14.34 5.86 -14.50
C ALA A 130 -13.74 4.47 -14.40
N ASN A 131 -13.62 3.91 -13.20
CA ASN A 131 -12.88 2.69 -12.91
C ASN A 131 -13.72 1.71 -12.08
N SER A 132 -13.91 0.51 -12.57
CA SER A 132 -14.64 -0.55 -11.89
C SER A 132 -13.81 -1.82 -11.80
N TRP A 133 -13.77 -2.43 -10.61
CA TRP A 133 -13.11 -3.69 -10.38
C TRP A 133 -14.08 -4.85 -10.40
N LYS A 134 -13.68 -5.95 -11.05
CA LYS A 134 -14.39 -7.21 -11.08
C LYS A 134 -13.45 -8.36 -10.73
N LEU A 135 -13.86 -9.20 -9.79
CA LEU A 135 -13.19 -10.45 -9.47
C LEU A 135 -13.70 -11.57 -10.39
N TYR A 136 -12.78 -12.35 -10.90
CA TYR A 136 -13.02 -13.63 -11.57
C TYR A 136 -12.38 -14.72 -10.70
N LEU A 137 -13.23 -15.61 -10.21
CA LEU A 137 -12.84 -16.69 -9.29
C LEU A 137 -13.22 -18.02 -9.93
N SER A 138 -12.35 -19.02 -9.78
CA SER A 138 -12.77 -20.38 -10.04
C SER A 138 -12.27 -21.33 -8.94
N PHE A 139 -13.02 -22.39 -8.73
CA PHE A 139 -12.63 -23.50 -7.87
C PHE A 139 -13.28 -24.80 -8.36
N THR A 140 -12.75 -25.93 -7.89
CA THR A 140 -13.28 -27.25 -8.21
C THR A 140 -13.80 -27.91 -6.93
N ALA A 141 -15.04 -28.38 -6.95
CA ALA A 141 -15.61 -29.19 -5.88
C ALA A 141 -16.50 -30.27 -6.48
N ASP A 142 -16.57 -31.43 -5.86
CA ASP A 142 -17.34 -32.59 -6.33
C ASP A 142 -17.09 -32.91 -7.83
N SER A 143 -15.83 -32.79 -8.28
CA SER A 143 -15.40 -32.98 -9.67
C SER A 143 -16.02 -32.00 -10.67
N GLN A 144 -16.65 -30.92 -10.19
CA GLN A 144 -17.22 -29.85 -11.01
C GLN A 144 -16.43 -28.56 -10.82
N LYS A 145 -16.17 -27.86 -11.93
CA LYS A 145 -15.61 -26.51 -11.90
C LYS A 145 -16.70 -25.46 -11.74
N TYR A 146 -16.45 -24.51 -10.86
CA TYR A 146 -17.30 -23.34 -10.59
C TYR A 146 -16.54 -22.09 -11.03
N ASP A 147 -17.12 -21.34 -11.95
CA ASP A 147 -16.60 -20.04 -12.39
C ASP A 147 -17.58 -18.95 -11.91
N ILE A 148 -17.05 -17.96 -11.21
CA ILE A 148 -17.84 -16.92 -10.52
C ILE A 148 -17.24 -15.56 -10.83
N THR A 149 -18.12 -14.57 -11.00
CA THR A 149 -17.72 -13.17 -11.15
C THR A 149 -18.40 -12.29 -10.11
N LYS A 150 -17.71 -11.25 -9.63
CA LYS A 150 -18.25 -10.29 -8.68
C LYS A 150 -17.67 -8.91 -8.90
N ASP A 151 -18.55 -7.92 -9.02
CA ASP A 151 -18.12 -6.52 -8.93
C ASP A 151 -17.77 -6.20 -7.48
N ILE A 152 -16.67 -5.50 -7.27
CA ILE A 152 -16.18 -5.11 -5.95
C ILE A 152 -15.89 -3.61 -5.91
N SER A 153 -15.96 -3.04 -4.70
CA SER A 153 -15.49 -1.69 -4.41
C SER A 153 -14.08 -1.75 -3.85
N VAL A 154 -13.21 -0.88 -4.36
CA VAL A 154 -11.87 -0.63 -3.84
C VAL A 154 -11.83 0.81 -3.35
N GLU A 155 -11.52 1.01 -2.08
CA GLU A 155 -11.57 2.30 -1.43
C GLU A 155 -10.18 2.90 -1.25
N LYS A 156 -10.12 4.19 -0.98
CA LYS A 156 -8.89 4.89 -0.61
C LYS A 156 -8.56 4.58 0.85
N GLN A 157 -7.29 4.27 1.13
CA GLN A 157 -6.82 4.19 2.52
C GLN A 157 -6.77 5.57 3.15
N SER A 158 -7.35 5.71 4.34
CA SER A 158 -7.27 6.94 5.13
C SER A 158 -5.84 7.26 5.55
N ASN A 159 -5.13 6.25 6.06
CA ASN A 159 -3.79 6.40 6.62
C ASN A 159 -2.65 6.12 5.62
N LYS A 160 -2.94 5.58 4.44
CA LYS A 160 -1.94 5.24 3.39
C LYS A 160 -0.78 4.33 3.85
N ASN A 161 -0.94 3.58 4.93
CA ASN A 161 0.14 2.74 5.47
C ASN A 161 0.54 1.60 4.54
N LEU A 162 -0.44 1.03 3.81
CA LEU A 162 -0.22 -0.01 2.81
C LEU A 162 -0.33 0.56 1.39
N ASN A 163 0.15 1.79 1.20
CA ASN A 163 0.10 2.51 -0.06
C ASN A 163 1.06 1.91 -1.10
N MET A 164 0.92 2.34 -2.34
CA MET A 164 1.67 1.81 -3.47
C MET A 164 1.97 2.89 -4.49
N THR A 165 2.89 2.60 -5.41
CA THR A 165 3.18 3.42 -6.58
C THR A 165 3.36 2.56 -7.83
N THR A 166 2.98 3.09 -9.00
CA THR A 166 3.21 2.47 -10.31
C THR A 166 4.09 3.37 -11.15
N PHE A 167 4.99 2.80 -11.92
CA PHE A 167 5.87 3.59 -12.78
C PHE A 167 6.46 2.75 -13.90
N THR A 168 6.93 3.44 -14.94
CA THR A 168 7.83 2.86 -15.95
C THR A 168 9.26 3.21 -15.56
N ALA A 169 10.13 2.20 -15.50
CA ALA A 169 11.53 2.35 -15.16
C ALA A 169 12.41 2.58 -16.40
N LYS A 170 13.72 2.83 -16.21
CA LYS A 170 14.67 3.10 -17.29
C LYS A 170 14.91 1.90 -18.23
N ASP A 171 14.48 0.72 -17.85
CA ASP A 171 14.49 -0.50 -18.68
C ASP A 171 13.21 -0.69 -19.50
N ASP A 172 12.36 0.35 -19.58
CA ASP A 172 11.06 0.35 -20.25
C ASP A 172 10.06 -0.69 -19.72
N GLN A 173 10.31 -1.23 -18.52
CA GLN A 173 9.37 -2.14 -17.85
C GLN A 173 8.45 -1.37 -16.90
N GLN A 174 7.24 -1.89 -16.74
CA GLN A 174 6.27 -1.37 -15.79
C GLN A 174 6.38 -2.09 -14.46
N TYR A 175 6.47 -1.32 -13.39
CA TYR A 175 6.62 -1.81 -12.03
C TYR A 175 5.53 -1.27 -11.12
N VAL A 176 5.26 -2.05 -10.09
CA VAL A 176 4.46 -1.68 -8.92
C VAL A 176 5.31 -1.92 -7.68
N ILE A 177 5.41 -0.94 -6.79
CA ILE A 177 5.93 -1.11 -5.44
C ILE A 177 4.79 -0.86 -4.49
N ALA A 178 4.56 -1.79 -3.56
CA ALA A 178 3.51 -1.69 -2.56
C ALA A 178 4.07 -1.94 -1.16
N LEU A 179 3.68 -1.11 -0.20
CA LEU A 179 3.98 -1.32 1.22
C LEU A 179 3.10 -2.43 1.75
N VAL A 180 3.71 -3.40 2.45
CA VAL A 180 3.05 -4.55 3.07
C VAL A 180 2.95 -4.37 4.58
N SER A 181 3.93 -3.71 5.19
CA SER A 181 3.96 -3.34 6.60
C SER A 181 4.76 -2.04 6.81
N PRO A 182 4.57 -1.35 7.93
CA PRO A 182 3.69 -1.67 9.06
C PRO A 182 2.22 -1.31 8.77
N GLN A 183 1.29 -2.19 9.17
CA GLN A 183 -0.14 -1.87 9.13
C GLN A 183 -0.50 -0.75 10.13
N LYS A 184 0.19 -0.72 11.25
CA LYS A 184 0.00 0.28 12.31
C LYS A 184 1.36 0.90 12.68
N PRO A 185 1.80 1.95 11.98
CA PRO A 185 3.05 2.63 12.31
C PRO A 185 3.03 3.25 13.70
N THR A 186 4.20 3.39 14.28
CA THR A 186 4.41 4.06 15.56
C THR A 186 5.55 5.08 15.47
N VAL A 187 5.55 6.07 16.38
CA VAL A 187 6.67 7.02 16.51
C VAL A 187 7.85 6.28 17.15
N SER A 188 8.59 5.54 16.33
CA SER A 188 9.74 4.70 16.69
C SER A 188 10.32 4.07 15.43
N GLU A 189 11.26 3.13 15.58
CA GLU A 189 11.66 2.22 14.53
C GLU A 189 10.52 1.24 14.19
N ASN A 190 10.20 1.17 12.89
CA ASN A 190 9.19 0.26 12.35
C ASN A 190 9.85 -0.66 11.31
N GLN A 191 9.50 -1.93 11.32
CA GLN A 191 9.85 -2.85 10.24
C GLN A 191 9.05 -2.45 8.99
N LEU A 192 9.76 -1.96 7.98
CA LEU A 192 9.17 -1.59 6.70
C LEU A 192 9.30 -2.76 5.74
N THR A 193 8.17 -3.24 5.22
CA THR A 193 8.15 -4.32 4.23
C THR A 193 7.46 -3.83 2.96
N ALA A 194 8.03 -4.15 1.82
CA ALA A 194 7.46 -3.82 0.51
C ALA A 194 7.57 -5.00 -0.47
N GLY A 195 6.59 -5.09 -1.37
CA GLY A 195 6.66 -5.95 -2.55
C GLY A 195 7.07 -5.14 -3.78
N ILE A 196 7.88 -5.72 -4.66
CA ILE A 196 8.21 -5.17 -5.98
C ILE A 196 7.69 -6.14 -7.02
N TYR A 197 6.82 -5.64 -7.90
CA TYR A 197 6.17 -6.44 -8.92
C TYR A 197 6.42 -5.83 -10.29
N LYS A 198 6.66 -6.69 -11.29
CA LYS A 198 6.83 -6.30 -12.69
C LYS A 198 5.70 -6.85 -13.52
N TYR A 199 5.07 -6.02 -14.36
CA TYR A 199 4.09 -6.46 -15.33
C TYR A 199 4.74 -7.35 -16.40
N ASN A 200 4.16 -8.51 -16.63
CA ASN A 200 4.59 -9.44 -17.66
C ASN A 200 3.85 -9.10 -18.96
N LYS A 201 4.49 -8.30 -19.82
CA LYS A 201 3.89 -7.95 -21.11
C LYS A 201 3.60 -9.22 -21.92
N PRO A 202 2.35 -9.46 -22.33
CA PRO A 202 1.98 -10.64 -23.09
C PRO A 202 2.77 -10.75 -24.39
N THR A 203 3.23 -11.96 -24.73
CA THR A 203 3.93 -12.26 -25.98
C THR A 203 3.03 -12.91 -27.01
N ALA A 204 1.86 -13.39 -26.60
CA ALA A 204 0.85 -14.01 -27.45
C ALA A 204 -0.44 -13.17 -27.47
N PRO A 205 -1.24 -13.25 -28.53
CA PRO A 205 -2.57 -12.67 -28.58
C PRO A 205 -3.45 -13.23 -27.46
N ALA A 206 -4.39 -12.40 -26.98
CA ALA A 206 -5.34 -12.80 -25.95
C ALA A 206 -6.22 -13.98 -26.44
N GLY A 207 -6.40 -14.94 -25.54
CA GLY A 207 -7.35 -16.03 -25.69
C GLY A 207 -8.78 -15.62 -25.33
N VAL A 208 -9.56 -16.58 -24.82
CA VAL A 208 -10.92 -16.31 -24.34
C VAL A 208 -10.85 -15.49 -23.05
N PHE A 209 -11.60 -14.40 -23.02
CA PHE A 209 -11.66 -13.52 -21.86
C PHE A 209 -12.40 -14.16 -20.67
N PRO A 210 -11.88 -14.02 -19.44
CA PRO A 210 -10.60 -13.41 -19.09
C PRO A 210 -9.43 -14.40 -19.30
N ASP A 211 -8.42 -13.97 -20.05
CA ASP A 211 -7.18 -14.74 -20.22
C ASP A 211 -6.14 -14.29 -19.19
N PRO A 212 -5.80 -15.10 -18.18
CA PRO A 212 -4.87 -14.69 -17.12
C PRO A 212 -3.48 -14.31 -17.62
N SER A 213 -3.04 -14.86 -18.76
CA SER A 213 -1.74 -14.56 -19.35
C SER A 213 -1.58 -13.09 -19.74
N GLN A 214 -2.70 -12.40 -19.97
CA GLN A 214 -2.72 -10.98 -20.34
C GLN A 214 -2.59 -10.04 -19.12
N TYR A 215 -2.72 -10.58 -17.91
CA TYR A 215 -2.88 -9.80 -16.67
C TYR A 215 -1.89 -10.20 -15.58
N SER A 216 -0.79 -10.85 -15.93
CA SER A 216 0.14 -11.40 -14.97
C SER A 216 1.22 -10.42 -14.54
N TYR A 217 1.68 -10.59 -13.31
CA TYR A 217 2.81 -9.89 -12.72
C TYR A 217 3.77 -10.91 -12.12
N SER A 218 5.05 -10.57 -12.11
CA SER A 218 6.08 -11.35 -11.42
C SER A 218 6.65 -10.56 -10.26
N GLU A 219 6.86 -11.21 -9.14
CA GLU A 219 7.71 -10.70 -8.07
C GLU A 219 9.14 -10.51 -8.60
N VAL A 220 9.76 -9.41 -8.23
CA VAL A 220 11.12 -9.07 -8.66
C VAL A 220 12.11 -9.52 -7.61
N SER A 221 13.23 -10.10 -8.03
CA SER A 221 14.25 -10.63 -7.11
C SER A 221 15.58 -9.90 -7.21
N GLY A 222 16.28 -9.80 -6.07
CA GLY A 222 17.64 -9.33 -5.98
C GLY A 222 17.85 -7.81 -6.16
N TYR A 223 16.76 -7.02 -6.05
CA TYR A 223 16.84 -5.57 -6.10
C TYR A 223 17.09 -4.98 -4.70
N THR A 224 17.38 -3.69 -4.66
CA THR A 224 17.45 -2.90 -3.44
C THR A 224 16.60 -1.64 -3.60
N LEU A 225 15.84 -1.28 -2.57
CA LEU A 225 15.20 0.02 -2.46
C LEU A 225 15.96 0.85 -1.42
N LYS A 226 16.71 1.86 -1.86
CA LYS A 226 17.24 2.86 -0.94
C LYS A 226 16.10 3.70 -0.39
N LEU A 227 16.20 4.07 0.88
CA LEU A 227 15.12 4.70 1.64
C LEU A 227 15.61 6.02 2.26
N ASP A 228 14.91 7.13 1.95
CA ASP A 228 15.11 8.43 2.58
C ASP A 228 13.73 9.02 2.97
N PRO A 229 13.23 8.73 4.19
CA PRO A 229 11.94 9.25 4.67
C PRO A 229 12.06 10.73 5.01
N ARG A 230 11.11 11.53 4.53
CA ARG A 230 11.04 12.97 4.80
C ARG A 230 9.61 13.44 4.98
N MET A 231 9.46 14.55 5.68
CA MET A 231 8.21 15.33 5.74
C MET A 231 8.41 16.60 4.91
N PRO A 232 7.98 16.59 3.61
CA PRO A 232 8.31 17.66 2.67
C PRO A 232 7.50 18.93 2.86
N GLU A 233 6.43 18.91 3.68
CA GLU A 233 5.57 20.07 3.89
C GLU A 233 6.36 21.31 4.35
N PRO A 234 6.01 22.51 3.88
CA PRO A 234 6.74 23.74 4.23
C PRO A 234 6.83 24.00 5.74
N SER A 235 5.81 23.63 6.51
CA SER A 235 5.76 23.75 7.97
C SER A 235 6.72 22.79 8.68
N MET A 236 7.10 21.67 8.03
CA MET A 236 7.95 20.64 8.61
C MET A 236 9.43 20.79 8.23
N GLY A 237 9.76 21.74 7.34
CA GLY A 237 11.14 22.05 7.01
C GLY A 237 11.91 20.91 6.37
N ASN A 238 11.28 20.10 5.56
CA ASN A 238 11.87 18.91 4.94
C ASN A 238 12.51 17.96 6.00
N HIS A 239 11.83 17.84 7.15
CA HIS A 239 12.29 17.02 8.28
C HIS A 239 12.61 15.60 7.84
N SER A 240 13.78 15.09 8.25
CA SER A 240 14.24 13.73 7.93
C SER A 240 14.18 12.83 9.16
N SER A 241 14.13 11.54 8.90
CA SER A 241 14.20 10.50 9.92
C SER A 241 15.62 9.93 9.98
N PRO A 242 16.22 9.73 11.16
CA PRO A 242 17.52 9.09 11.30
C PRO A 242 17.41 7.57 11.38
N ASN A 243 18.55 6.87 11.23
CA ASN A 243 18.70 5.43 11.48
C ASN A 243 17.79 4.51 10.63
N ASN A 244 17.46 4.95 9.40
CA ASN A 244 16.72 4.11 8.48
C ASN A 244 17.63 3.04 7.85
N GLN A 245 17.02 1.95 7.40
CA GLN A 245 17.72 0.90 6.66
C GLN A 245 17.04 0.69 5.30
N ASP A 246 17.87 0.61 4.25
CA ASP A 246 17.43 0.29 2.90
C ASP A 246 16.71 -1.06 2.88
N LEU A 247 15.71 -1.21 1.99
CA LEU A 247 14.99 -2.46 1.88
C LEU A 247 15.75 -3.42 0.95
N THR A 248 16.00 -4.62 1.45
CA THR A 248 16.62 -5.73 0.71
C THR A 248 15.71 -6.96 0.76
N GLN A 249 15.76 -7.75 -0.30
CA GLN A 249 14.92 -8.96 -0.40
C GLN A 249 15.31 -9.99 0.66
N GLN A 250 14.29 -10.60 1.27
CA GLN A 250 14.43 -11.71 2.21
C GLN A 250 13.87 -13.01 1.63
N ASN A 251 13.93 -14.09 2.41
CA ASN A 251 13.53 -15.44 1.97
C ASN A 251 12.03 -15.58 1.65
N ASP A 252 11.19 -14.67 2.12
CA ASP A 252 9.76 -14.62 1.83
C ASP A 252 9.43 -13.94 0.48
N GLY A 253 10.47 -13.48 -0.25
CA GLY A 253 10.33 -12.78 -1.52
C GLY A 253 10.09 -11.29 -1.38
N LEU A 254 9.77 -10.79 -0.20
CA LEU A 254 9.52 -9.39 0.09
C LEU A 254 10.82 -8.63 0.45
N TYR A 255 10.76 -7.32 0.39
CA TYR A 255 11.87 -6.41 0.69
C TYR A 255 11.68 -5.83 2.08
N HIS A 256 12.63 -6.07 2.97
CA HIS A 256 12.60 -5.65 4.36
C HIS A 256 13.65 -4.59 4.63
N GLY A 257 13.27 -3.58 5.37
CA GLY A 257 14.11 -2.49 5.85
C GLY A 257 13.57 -1.90 7.15
N VAL A 258 14.09 -0.75 7.55
CA VAL A 258 13.65 -0.04 8.76
C VAL A 258 13.36 1.40 8.43
N VAL A 259 12.21 1.89 8.87
CA VAL A 259 11.87 3.31 8.91
C VAL A 259 11.71 3.76 10.36
N ASN A 260 12.42 4.83 10.74
CA ASN A 260 12.33 5.38 12.09
C ASN A 260 11.50 6.66 12.07
N TYR A 261 10.21 6.58 12.32
CA TYR A 261 9.36 7.75 12.39
C TYR A 261 9.58 8.50 13.71
N THR A 262 9.89 9.79 13.63
CA THR A 262 10.16 10.65 14.80
C THR A 262 8.93 11.40 15.28
N MET A 263 7.87 11.44 14.50
CA MET A 263 6.57 12.05 14.83
C MET A 263 5.46 11.49 13.93
N THR A 264 4.21 11.73 14.30
CA THR A 264 3.04 11.48 13.46
C THR A 264 2.93 12.52 12.34
N GLY A 265 2.20 12.21 11.27
CA GLY A 265 1.91 13.13 10.16
C GLY A 265 2.21 12.51 8.79
N ASN A 266 2.28 13.37 7.78
CA ASN A 266 2.56 12.96 6.40
C ASN A 266 4.06 12.70 6.19
N TRP A 267 4.42 11.48 5.86
CA TRP A 267 5.76 11.10 5.49
C TRP A 267 5.83 10.73 4.02
N THR A 268 6.84 11.18 3.33
CA THR A 268 7.22 10.74 2.00
C THR A 268 8.40 9.80 2.11
N LEU A 269 8.20 8.55 1.77
CA LEU A 269 9.27 7.55 1.64
C LEU A 269 9.89 7.75 0.26
N ASN A 270 10.95 8.54 0.16
CA ASN A 270 11.71 8.69 -1.07
C ASN A 270 12.52 7.42 -1.31
N LEU A 271 12.39 6.87 -2.51
CA LEU A 271 12.99 5.59 -2.86
C LEU A 271 13.93 5.74 -4.05
N ILE A 272 14.96 4.88 -4.10
CA ILE A 272 15.74 4.64 -5.31
C ILE A 272 15.80 3.14 -5.55
N MET A 273 15.19 2.67 -6.65
CA MET A 273 15.20 1.28 -7.04
C MET A 273 16.45 0.94 -7.81
N ILE A 274 17.23 -0.01 -7.30
CA ILE A 274 18.50 -0.48 -7.86
C ILE A 274 18.35 -1.97 -8.17
N ASN A 275 18.70 -2.37 -9.40
CA ASN A 275 18.64 -3.77 -9.78
C ASN A 275 19.86 -4.56 -9.26
N GLN A 276 19.86 -5.89 -9.48
CA GLN A 276 20.92 -6.80 -9.04
C GLN A 276 22.31 -6.50 -9.64
N ASN A 277 22.37 -5.68 -10.69
CA ASN A 277 23.63 -5.25 -11.32
C ASN A 277 24.11 -3.87 -10.83
N GLY A 278 23.44 -3.29 -9.83
CA GLY A 278 23.77 -1.98 -9.28
C GLY A 278 23.28 -0.78 -10.12
N LEU A 279 22.44 -1.01 -11.14
CA LEU A 279 21.90 0.06 -11.97
C LEU A 279 20.65 0.68 -11.31
N ILE A 280 20.63 2.01 -11.24
CA ILE A 280 19.45 2.76 -10.81
C ILE A 280 18.41 2.72 -11.92
N LEU A 281 17.30 2.04 -11.66
CA LEU A 281 16.16 1.92 -12.57
C LEU A 281 15.15 3.07 -12.41
N LYS A 282 14.95 3.56 -11.19
CA LYS A 282 14.04 4.67 -10.89
C LYS A 282 14.39 5.32 -9.56
N GLY A 283 14.09 6.61 -9.44
CA GLY A 283 14.33 7.40 -8.24
C GLY A 283 15.58 8.28 -8.33
N THR A 284 15.57 9.34 -7.54
CA THR A 284 16.63 10.35 -7.45
C THR A 284 16.97 10.60 -5.98
N VAL A 285 18.22 11.02 -5.75
CA VAL A 285 18.61 11.55 -4.43
C VAL A 285 17.88 12.88 -4.22
N VAL A 286 17.25 13.04 -3.07
CA VAL A 286 16.56 14.29 -2.72
C VAL A 286 17.52 15.26 -2.00
N PRO A 287 17.40 16.57 -2.25
CA PRO A 287 18.21 17.59 -1.55
C PRO A 287 17.89 17.58 -0.05
N THR A 288 18.91 17.82 0.75
CA THR A 288 18.77 18.02 2.20
C THR A 288 18.46 19.46 2.57
N ASP A 289 18.66 20.38 1.62
CA ASP A 289 18.46 21.81 1.84
C ASP A 289 16.97 22.12 2.05
N PHE A 290 16.73 23.06 2.93
CA PHE A 290 15.39 23.54 3.26
C PHE A 290 15.28 25.03 2.98
N THR A 291 14.20 25.43 2.28
CA THR A 291 13.84 26.83 2.09
C THR A 291 12.51 27.09 2.83
N PRO A 292 12.48 28.01 3.82
CA PRO A 292 11.27 28.32 4.57
C PRO A 292 10.08 28.65 3.64
N GLY A 293 8.93 28.01 3.89
CA GLY A 293 7.71 28.23 3.12
C GLY A 293 7.65 27.51 1.76
N VAL A 294 8.65 26.69 1.43
CA VAL A 294 8.71 25.91 0.19
C VAL A 294 8.62 24.43 0.51
N GLU A 295 7.78 23.70 -0.23
CA GLU A 295 7.68 22.24 -0.10
C GLU A 295 9.01 21.58 -0.52
N GLY A 296 9.45 20.56 0.25
CA GLY A 296 10.64 19.79 -0.05
C GLY A 296 10.50 18.98 -1.35
N VAL A 297 11.60 18.81 -2.07
CA VAL A 297 11.64 18.02 -3.31
C VAL A 297 11.47 16.55 -2.97
N LYS A 298 10.60 15.83 -3.69
CA LYS A 298 10.45 14.39 -3.63
C LYS A 298 11.32 13.70 -4.69
N SER A 299 11.72 12.46 -4.41
CA SER A 299 12.34 11.59 -5.42
C SER A 299 11.39 11.35 -6.60
N GLU A 300 11.92 11.00 -7.78
CA GLU A 300 11.09 10.50 -8.90
C GLU A 300 10.35 9.19 -8.57
N LEU A 301 10.76 8.51 -7.50
CA LEU A 301 10.12 7.32 -6.97
C LEU A 301 9.86 7.54 -5.49
N TYR A 302 8.60 7.62 -5.10
CA TYR A 302 8.22 7.81 -3.70
C TYR A 302 6.87 7.17 -3.39
N ILE A 303 6.63 6.96 -2.11
CA ILE A 303 5.33 6.54 -1.55
C ILE A 303 5.03 7.43 -0.35
N ASP A 304 3.86 8.08 -0.35
CA ASP A 304 3.40 8.86 0.79
C ASP A 304 2.67 7.96 1.79
N THR A 305 2.92 8.17 3.07
CA THR A 305 2.25 7.52 4.20
C THR A 305 1.74 8.57 5.18
N LEU A 306 0.71 8.24 5.96
CA LEU A 306 0.11 9.12 6.97
C LEU A 306 -0.31 8.29 8.19
N PHE A 307 0.03 8.75 9.39
CA PHE A 307 -0.46 8.12 10.62
C PHE A 307 -0.38 9.07 11.82
#